data_da9bd05388bf8b57c95207e6871b122f
#
_entry.id   da9bd05388bf8b57c95207e6871b122f
#
_cell.length_a   1.000
_cell.length_b   1.000
_cell.length_c   1.000
_cell.angle_alpha   90.00
_cell.angle_beta   90.00
_cell.angle_gamma   90.00
#
_symmetry.space_group_name_H-M   'P 1'
#
loop_
_entity.id
_entity.type
_entity.pdbx_description
1 polymer ?
#
loop_
_entity_poly.entity_id
_entity_poly.type
_entity_poly.pdbx_seq_one_letter_code
_entity_poly.pdbx_strand_id
1 'polypeptide(L)'
;GGTGNGGEYWYSTDGQHFTSGFGGEGMHGFGGNASGFSDFFEELFGHGAGRGRNARGGFRGQDIEASLQLSLREAATTHKQTFSINGETLRITVPAGVADGQVIKLKGHGGKGTNGGPDGDLYITFVIPDDPVFKRKENDLYTDVTIDLYTAVLGGEVTVNTLDGQVKLKVRPGTQNDAKVRL
;
A
#
# COMPACT_ATOMS: atom_id res chain seq x y z
N GLY A 1 53.10 24.04 -20.28
CA GLY A 1 51.76 24.57 -20.28
C GLY A 1 50.78 23.46 -20.67
N GLY A 2 49.95 23.00 -19.76
CA GLY A 2 48.85 22.11 -20.04
C GLY A 2 47.82 22.27 -18.96
N THR A 3 46.82 23.06 -19.26
CA THR A 3 45.63 23.30 -18.43
C THR A 3 44.70 22.12 -18.56
N GLY A 4 44.55 21.34 -17.51
CA GLY A 4 43.51 20.34 -17.35
C GLY A 4 42.20 21.04 -16.94
N ASN A 5 41.20 20.95 -17.82
CA ASN A 5 39.86 21.48 -17.60
C ASN A 5 39.03 20.43 -16.85
N GLY A 6 38.89 20.61 -15.54
CA GLY A 6 37.95 19.80 -14.73
C GLY A 6 36.55 20.35 -14.92
N GLY A 7 35.69 19.56 -15.58
CA GLY A 7 34.28 19.93 -15.73
C GLY A 7 33.54 19.82 -14.40
N GLU A 8 33.03 20.96 -13.96
CA GLU A 8 32.09 21.02 -12.83
C GLU A 8 30.68 20.70 -13.33
N TYR A 9 30.06 19.68 -12.74
CA TYR A 9 28.64 19.34 -12.97
C TYR A 9 27.82 19.84 -11.79
N TRP A 10 26.84 20.66 -12.09
CA TRP A 10 25.91 21.22 -11.11
C TRP A 10 24.58 20.48 -11.17
N TYR A 11 24.14 19.90 -10.05
CA TYR A 11 22.78 19.39 -9.88
C TYR A 11 22.08 20.20 -8.80
N SER A 12 20.94 20.78 -9.13
CA SER A 12 20.07 21.47 -8.20
C SER A 12 18.78 20.69 -8.03
N THR A 13 18.53 20.13 -6.84
CA THR A 13 17.22 19.70 -6.37
C THR A 13 16.90 20.47 -5.11
N ASP A 14 15.81 21.23 -5.13
CA ASP A 14 15.24 21.96 -3.98
C ASP A 14 16.19 22.89 -3.20
N GLY A 15 16.82 23.80 -3.93
CA GLY A 15 17.46 24.96 -3.31
C GLY A 15 18.67 24.70 -2.42
N GLN A 16 19.21 23.47 -2.37
CA GLN A 16 20.46 23.18 -1.67
C GLN A 16 21.55 22.83 -2.67
N HIS A 17 22.60 23.66 -2.70
CA HIS A 17 23.78 23.44 -3.51
C HIS A 17 24.67 22.36 -2.89
N PHE A 18 24.85 21.26 -3.61
CA PHE A 18 25.81 20.22 -3.24
C PHE A 18 27.05 20.33 -4.15
N THR A 19 28.16 20.77 -3.59
CA THR A 19 29.46 20.78 -4.28
C THR A 19 30.23 19.51 -3.93
N SER A 20 30.40 18.62 -4.91
CA SER A 20 31.30 17.47 -4.78
C SER A 20 32.69 17.87 -5.30
N GLY A 21 33.53 18.34 -4.40
CA GLY A 21 34.97 18.53 -4.67
C GLY A 21 35.72 17.23 -4.36
N PHE A 22 36.33 16.62 -5.35
CA PHE A 22 37.24 15.53 -5.18
C PHE A 22 38.61 16.07 -4.74
N GLY A 23 38.90 16.01 -3.45
CA GLY A 23 40.23 16.39 -2.92
C GLY A 23 40.26 16.11 -1.42
N GLY A 24 41.13 15.18 -1.04
CA GLY A 24 41.36 14.48 0.21
C GLY A 24 41.21 15.27 1.52
N GLU A 25 41.06 14.48 2.55
CA GLU A 25 41.11 14.74 3.99
C GLU A 25 39.80 15.18 4.68
N GLY A 26 39.29 14.28 5.52
CA GLY A 26 38.44 14.63 6.65
C GLY A 26 36.96 14.32 6.52
N MET A 27 36.61 13.03 6.45
CA MET A 27 35.20 12.60 6.55
C MET A 27 34.85 12.36 8.02
N HIS A 28 34.48 13.41 8.75
CA HIS A 28 33.79 13.27 10.03
C HIS A 28 32.39 13.87 9.95
N GLY A 29 31.38 13.02 10.10
CA GLY A 29 30.07 13.42 10.58
C GLY A 29 28.98 13.64 9.53
N PHE A 30 28.36 12.56 9.09
CA PHE A 30 26.98 12.63 8.60
C PHE A 30 26.18 11.52 9.28
N GLY A 31 25.71 11.81 10.50
CA GLY A 31 24.69 11.04 11.16
C GLY A 31 23.33 11.62 10.81
N GLY A 32 22.46 10.85 10.16
CA GLY A 32 21.07 11.25 9.91
C GLY A 32 20.47 10.50 8.72
N ASN A 33 19.93 9.35 8.98
CA ASN A 33 18.83 8.70 8.27
C ASN A 33 18.87 8.70 6.73
N ALA A 34 19.88 8.09 6.14
CA ALA A 34 19.99 7.88 4.70
C ALA A 34 20.20 6.39 4.37
N SER A 35 19.29 5.53 4.84
CA SER A 35 19.39 4.08 4.59
C SER A 35 19.19 3.67 3.13
N GLY A 36 18.70 4.55 2.28
CA GLY A 36 18.56 4.28 0.84
C GLY A 36 19.74 4.75 -0.01
N PHE A 37 20.51 5.72 0.49
CA PHE A 37 21.66 6.28 -0.24
C PHE A 37 22.94 5.49 0.02
N SER A 38 23.05 4.91 1.20
CA SER A 38 24.17 4.10 1.64
C SER A 38 24.32 2.81 0.83
N ASP A 39 23.21 2.11 0.60
CA ASP A 39 23.22 0.83 -0.12
C ASP A 39 23.60 1.01 -1.60
N PHE A 40 23.12 2.10 -2.23
CA PHE A 40 23.49 2.44 -3.60
C PHE A 40 24.98 2.84 -3.71
N PHE A 41 25.49 3.57 -2.71
CA PHE A 41 26.88 4.01 -2.69
C PHE A 41 27.86 2.88 -2.35
N GLU A 42 27.49 1.97 -1.46
CA GLU A 42 28.29 0.75 -1.18
C GLU A 42 28.32 -0.18 -2.39
N GLU A 43 27.21 -0.32 -3.11
CA GLU A 43 27.14 -1.17 -4.31
C GLU A 43 27.93 -0.57 -5.48
N LEU A 44 27.98 0.76 -5.59
CA LEU A 44 28.70 1.45 -6.68
C LEU A 44 30.17 1.68 -6.37
N PHE A 45 30.55 1.95 -5.12
CA PHE A 45 31.91 2.34 -4.73
C PHE A 45 32.60 1.42 -3.71
N GLY A 46 31.87 0.48 -3.09
CA GLY A 46 32.41 -0.42 -2.07
C GLY A 46 33.32 -1.53 -2.59
N HIS A 47 33.51 -1.66 -3.89
CA HIS A 47 34.36 -2.69 -4.51
C HIS A 47 35.49 -2.12 -5.36
N GLY A 48 36.09 -1.05 -4.95
CA GLY A 48 37.23 -0.42 -5.63
C GLY A 48 38.59 -0.78 -5.01
N ALA A 49 39.01 -2.03 -4.99
CA ALA A 49 40.41 -2.40 -5.02
C ALA A 49 40.57 -3.92 -5.08
N GLY A 50 40.61 -4.51 -6.24
CA GLY A 50 40.98 -5.94 -6.40
C GLY A 50 40.55 -6.53 -7.73
N ARG A 51 41.42 -6.37 -8.72
CA ARG A 51 41.60 -7.24 -9.91
C ARG A 51 40.36 -7.95 -10.50
N GLY A 52 39.92 -7.43 -11.62
CA GLY A 52 39.58 -8.20 -12.80
C GLY A 52 38.68 -9.41 -12.63
N ARG A 53 37.38 -9.20 -12.53
CA ARG A 53 36.37 -10.09 -13.11
C ARG A 53 35.20 -9.21 -13.44
N ASN A 54 34.75 -9.28 -14.70
CA ASN A 54 33.52 -8.65 -15.20
C ASN A 54 32.33 -9.05 -14.29
N ALA A 55 32.17 -8.40 -13.17
CA ALA A 55 30.91 -8.37 -12.47
C ALA A 55 29.99 -7.46 -13.29
N ARG A 56 29.36 -8.02 -14.30
CA ARG A 56 28.12 -7.44 -14.86
C ARG A 56 27.13 -7.53 -13.71
N GLY A 57 27.19 -6.55 -12.80
CA GLY A 57 26.25 -6.42 -11.70
C GLY A 57 24.85 -6.39 -12.28
N GLY A 58 24.03 -7.35 -11.91
CA GLY A 58 22.61 -7.33 -12.26
C GLY A 58 21.95 -6.16 -11.56
N PHE A 59 21.11 -5.41 -12.29
CA PHE A 59 20.33 -4.33 -11.71
C PHE A 59 18.98 -4.88 -11.24
N ARG A 60 18.60 -4.52 -10.01
CA ARG A 60 17.30 -4.85 -9.47
C ARG A 60 16.21 -4.18 -10.30
N GLY A 61 15.11 -4.90 -10.57
CA GLY A 61 13.93 -4.35 -11.20
C GLY A 61 13.26 -3.29 -10.32
N GLN A 62 12.49 -2.40 -10.93
CA GLN A 62 11.75 -1.37 -10.22
C GLN A 62 10.58 -1.98 -9.44
N ASP A 63 10.26 -1.39 -8.29
CA ASP A 63 9.05 -1.71 -7.57
C ASP A 63 7.84 -1.13 -8.32
N ILE A 64 6.73 -1.85 -8.30
CA ILE A 64 5.48 -1.47 -8.96
C ILE A 64 4.42 -1.23 -7.89
N GLU A 65 3.66 -0.16 -8.06
CA GLU A 65 2.50 0.15 -7.25
C GLU A 65 1.23 -0.08 -8.05
N ALA A 66 0.26 -0.75 -7.44
CA ALA A 66 -1.06 -0.99 -8.02
C ALA A 66 -2.13 -0.71 -6.97
N SER A 67 -3.32 -0.34 -7.42
CA SER A 67 -4.49 -0.22 -6.56
C SER A 67 -5.54 -1.25 -6.94
N LEU A 68 -6.14 -1.89 -5.93
CA LEU A 68 -7.21 -2.85 -6.10
C LEU A 68 -8.45 -2.35 -5.38
N GLN A 69 -9.49 -2.06 -6.15
CA GLN A 69 -10.77 -1.64 -5.61
C GLN A 69 -11.58 -2.85 -5.16
N LEU A 70 -12.05 -2.83 -3.93
CA LEU A 70 -12.89 -3.85 -3.33
C LEU A 70 -14.20 -3.23 -2.86
N SER A 71 -15.30 -3.92 -3.07
CA SER A 71 -16.56 -3.58 -2.42
C SER A 71 -16.48 -3.89 -0.92
N LEU A 72 -17.36 -3.28 -0.13
CA LEU A 72 -17.44 -3.53 1.30
C LEU A 72 -17.69 -5.01 1.61
N ARG A 73 -18.49 -5.68 0.78
CA ARG A 73 -18.77 -7.12 0.90
C ARG A 73 -17.53 -7.98 0.64
N GLU A 74 -16.75 -7.64 -0.39
CA GLU A 74 -15.51 -8.34 -0.69
C GLU A 74 -14.48 -8.14 0.42
N ALA A 75 -14.40 -6.93 0.98
CA ALA A 75 -13.53 -6.63 2.11
C ALA A 75 -13.95 -7.35 3.42
N ALA A 76 -15.22 -7.74 3.55
CA ALA A 76 -15.74 -8.44 4.73
C ALA A 76 -15.45 -9.94 4.73
N THR A 77 -15.08 -10.53 3.60
CA THR A 77 -14.86 -11.98 3.45
C THR A 77 -13.48 -12.29 2.90
N THR A 78 -12.88 -13.38 3.39
CA THR A 78 -11.63 -13.88 2.81
C THR A 78 -11.91 -14.50 1.45
N HIS A 79 -11.29 -13.98 0.40
CA HIS A 79 -11.46 -14.49 -0.96
C HIS A 79 -10.16 -14.42 -1.75
N LYS A 80 -10.14 -15.12 -2.87
CA LYS A 80 -9.01 -15.08 -3.81
C LYS A 80 -9.33 -14.10 -4.94
N GLN A 81 -8.45 -13.14 -5.14
CA GLN A 81 -8.53 -12.19 -6.23
C GLN A 81 -7.45 -12.48 -7.24
N THR A 82 -7.83 -12.45 -8.52
CA THR A 82 -6.89 -12.63 -9.63
C THR A 82 -6.79 -11.33 -10.40
N PHE A 83 -5.58 -10.90 -10.69
CA PHE A 83 -5.32 -9.71 -11.50
C PHE A 83 -4.11 -9.92 -12.40
N SER A 84 -4.00 -9.15 -13.46
CA SER A 84 -2.92 -9.23 -14.41
C SER A 84 -2.06 -7.97 -14.35
N ILE A 85 -0.76 -8.16 -14.15
CA ILE A 85 0.23 -7.08 -14.17
C ILE A 85 1.37 -7.51 -15.09
N ASN A 86 1.76 -6.64 -16.02
CA ASN A 86 2.85 -6.89 -16.97
C ASN A 86 2.73 -8.20 -17.76
N GLY A 87 1.50 -8.65 -18.02
CA GLY A 87 1.25 -9.92 -18.72
C GLY A 87 1.33 -11.18 -17.84
N GLU A 88 1.64 -11.03 -16.57
CA GLU A 88 1.58 -12.12 -15.59
C GLU A 88 0.24 -12.08 -14.83
N THR A 89 -0.37 -13.25 -14.69
CA THR A 89 -1.60 -13.40 -13.90
C THR A 89 -1.23 -13.80 -12.49
N LEU A 90 -1.52 -12.91 -11.55
CA LEU A 90 -1.28 -13.13 -10.12
C LEU A 90 -2.59 -13.44 -9.40
N ARG A 91 -2.53 -14.43 -8.51
CA ARG A 91 -3.63 -14.77 -7.62
C ARG A 91 -3.22 -14.51 -6.18
N ILE A 92 -3.90 -13.59 -5.54
CA ILE A 92 -3.68 -13.25 -4.13
C ILE A 92 -4.87 -13.66 -3.27
N THR A 93 -4.62 -13.91 -2.01
CA THR A 93 -5.67 -14.10 -1.00
C THR A 93 -5.86 -12.78 -0.26
N VAL A 94 -7.05 -12.22 -0.37
CA VAL A 94 -7.46 -11.02 0.37
C VAL A 94 -8.07 -11.47 1.67
N PRO A 95 -7.51 -11.14 2.84
CA PRO A 95 -8.08 -11.52 4.13
C PRO A 95 -9.33 -10.71 4.44
N ALA A 96 -10.25 -11.29 5.20
CA ALA A 96 -11.41 -10.58 5.70
C ALA A 96 -11.00 -9.44 6.63
N GLY A 97 -11.70 -8.31 6.54
CA GLY A 97 -11.47 -7.16 7.41
C GLY A 97 -10.36 -6.21 6.95
N VAL A 98 -9.89 -6.31 5.69
CA VAL A 98 -8.94 -5.33 5.15
C VAL A 98 -9.48 -3.91 5.29
N ALA A 99 -8.61 -2.96 5.61
CA ALA A 99 -8.95 -1.55 5.72
C ALA A 99 -8.76 -0.84 4.38
N ASP A 100 -9.51 0.25 4.18
CA ASP A 100 -9.25 1.17 3.08
C ASP A 100 -7.85 1.77 3.20
N GLY A 101 -7.10 1.82 2.10
CA GLY A 101 -5.71 2.28 2.09
C GLY A 101 -4.68 1.28 2.61
N GLN A 102 -5.08 0.08 3.00
CA GLN A 102 -4.13 -0.97 3.42
C GLN A 102 -3.29 -1.42 2.23
N VAL A 103 -1.97 -1.57 2.46
CA VAL A 103 -1.01 -2.00 1.45
C VAL A 103 -0.49 -3.39 1.75
N ILE A 104 -0.44 -4.24 0.74
CA ILE A 104 0.27 -5.52 0.79
C ILE A 104 1.46 -5.50 -0.16
N LYS A 105 2.54 -6.16 0.24
CA LYS A 105 3.77 -6.30 -0.54
C LYS A 105 3.92 -7.73 -1.05
N LEU A 106 4.10 -7.87 -2.36
CA LEU A 106 4.41 -9.13 -3.02
C LEU A 106 5.84 -9.08 -3.55
N LYS A 107 6.73 -9.81 -2.90
CA LYS A 107 8.16 -9.84 -3.26
C LYS A 107 8.37 -10.49 -4.62
N GLY A 108 9.21 -9.85 -5.46
CA GLY A 108 9.61 -10.39 -6.75
C GLY A 108 8.53 -10.32 -7.84
N HIS A 109 7.45 -9.59 -7.62
CA HIS A 109 6.38 -9.39 -8.61
C HIS A 109 6.34 -7.97 -9.19
N GLY A 110 7.39 -7.20 -9.01
CA GLY A 110 7.58 -5.88 -9.61
C GLY A 110 8.17 -5.93 -11.01
N GLY A 111 8.94 -4.92 -11.36
CA GLY A 111 9.67 -4.86 -12.63
C GLY A 111 10.77 -5.92 -12.73
N LYS A 112 11.03 -6.39 -13.93
CA LYS A 112 12.09 -7.39 -14.18
C LYS A 112 13.47 -6.79 -13.92
N GLY A 113 14.32 -7.54 -13.21
CA GLY A 113 15.73 -7.22 -13.08
C GLY A 113 16.48 -7.38 -14.40
N THR A 114 17.58 -6.66 -14.55
CA THR A 114 18.45 -6.73 -15.73
C THR A 114 19.78 -7.36 -15.39
N ASN A 115 20.44 -7.98 -16.40
CA ASN A 115 21.75 -8.63 -16.25
C ASN A 115 21.83 -9.67 -15.10
N GLY A 116 20.74 -10.40 -14.83
CA GLY A 116 20.67 -11.36 -13.75
C GLY A 116 20.38 -10.77 -12.37
N GLY A 117 20.00 -9.49 -12.29
CA GLY A 117 19.52 -8.86 -11.07
C GLY A 117 18.13 -9.37 -10.65
N PRO A 118 17.77 -9.25 -9.37
CA PRO A 118 16.47 -9.67 -8.86
C PRO A 118 15.34 -8.78 -9.39
N ASP A 119 14.16 -9.34 -9.49
CA ASP A 119 12.95 -8.57 -9.81
C ASP A 119 12.60 -7.62 -8.65
N GLY A 120 11.92 -6.52 -8.95
CA GLY A 120 11.37 -5.60 -7.98
C GLY A 120 10.19 -6.20 -7.22
N ASP A 121 9.60 -5.44 -6.32
CA ASP A 121 8.45 -5.84 -5.54
C ASP A 121 7.17 -5.16 -6.06
N LEU A 122 6.03 -5.78 -5.81
CA LEU A 122 4.72 -5.22 -6.12
C LEU A 122 4.00 -4.81 -4.83
N TYR A 123 3.56 -3.57 -4.78
CA TYR A 123 2.75 -3.03 -3.69
C TYR A 123 1.32 -2.84 -4.18
N ILE A 124 0.38 -3.45 -3.48
CA ILE A 124 -1.04 -3.36 -3.81
C ILE A 124 -1.74 -2.61 -2.68
N THR A 125 -2.34 -1.48 -3.02
CA THR A 125 -3.16 -0.68 -2.11
C THR A 125 -4.62 -1.06 -2.30
N PHE A 126 -5.29 -1.48 -1.24
CA PHE A 126 -6.74 -1.74 -1.26
C PHE A 126 -7.50 -0.42 -1.16
N VAL A 127 -8.44 -0.21 -2.07
CA VAL A 127 -9.35 0.94 -2.08
C VAL A 127 -10.76 0.43 -1.87
N ILE A 128 -11.38 0.84 -0.76
CA ILE A 128 -12.75 0.45 -0.40
C ILE A 128 -13.60 1.71 -0.43
N PRO A 129 -14.37 1.95 -1.51
CA PRO A 129 -15.24 3.12 -1.59
C PRO A 129 -16.36 3.04 -0.55
N ASP A 130 -16.90 4.19 -0.21
CA ASP A 130 -18.07 4.28 0.65
C ASP A 130 -19.24 3.52 0.03
N ASP A 131 -19.92 2.73 0.86
CA ASP A 131 -21.14 2.02 0.48
C ASP A 131 -22.35 2.91 0.77
N PRO A 132 -23.36 3.00 -0.15
CA PRO A 132 -24.51 3.85 0.06
C PRO A 132 -25.46 3.37 1.17
N VAL A 133 -25.39 2.08 1.53
CA VAL A 133 -26.27 1.45 2.52
C VAL A 133 -25.59 1.28 3.87
N PHE A 134 -24.32 0.87 3.85
CA PHE A 134 -23.57 0.57 5.08
C PHE A 134 -22.45 1.59 5.31
N LYS A 135 -22.39 2.12 6.52
CA LYS A 135 -21.29 2.96 6.98
C LYS A 135 -20.36 2.11 7.84
N ARG A 136 -19.10 2.01 7.44
CA ARG A 136 -18.08 1.31 8.20
C ARG A 136 -17.38 2.26 9.17
N LYS A 137 -17.28 1.83 10.44
CA LYS A 137 -16.40 2.44 11.45
C LYS A 137 -15.52 1.35 12.02
N GLU A 138 -14.22 1.38 11.68
CA GLU A 138 -13.28 0.33 12.05
C GLU A 138 -13.73 -1.06 11.58
N ASN A 139 -14.14 -1.93 12.51
CA ASN A 139 -14.61 -3.28 12.23
C ASN A 139 -16.14 -3.43 12.30
N ASP A 140 -16.85 -2.35 12.58
CA ASP A 140 -18.31 -2.34 12.70
C ASP A 140 -18.97 -1.71 11.48
N LEU A 141 -20.13 -2.24 11.12
CA LEU A 141 -21.00 -1.72 10.07
C LEU A 141 -22.26 -1.15 10.67
N TYR A 142 -22.67 0.01 10.15
CA TYR A 142 -23.87 0.71 10.54
C TYR A 142 -24.79 0.89 9.35
N THR A 143 -26.07 0.64 9.54
CA THR A 143 -27.12 0.95 8.57
C THR A 143 -28.33 1.50 9.27
N ASP A 144 -29.04 2.42 8.62
CA ASP A 144 -30.26 3.01 9.14
C ASP A 144 -31.45 2.19 8.65
N VAL A 145 -32.37 1.88 9.57
CA VAL A 145 -33.60 1.15 9.29
C VAL A 145 -34.79 1.98 9.71
N THR A 146 -35.67 2.28 8.76
CA THR A 146 -36.93 2.99 9.05
C THR A 146 -38.02 2.00 9.43
N ILE A 147 -38.63 2.20 10.57
CA ILE A 147 -39.81 1.43 11.05
C ILE A 147 -41.03 2.34 11.18
N ASP A 148 -42.21 1.72 11.02
CA ASP A 148 -43.43 2.46 11.23
C ASP A 148 -43.69 2.71 12.72
N LEU A 149 -44.59 3.70 13.01
CA LEU A 149 -44.91 4.10 14.36
C LEU A 149 -45.54 2.96 15.17
N TYR A 150 -46.37 2.14 14.55
CA TYR A 150 -47.02 1.02 15.23
C TYR A 150 -46.01 -0.01 15.70
N THR A 151 -45.04 -0.39 14.85
CA THR A 151 -43.94 -1.28 15.21
C THR A 151 -43.07 -0.69 16.31
N ALA A 152 -42.81 0.61 16.28
CA ALA A 152 -42.04 1.30 17.33
C ALA A 152 -42.75 1.30 18.69
N VAL A 153 -44.06 1.52 18.71
CA VAL A 153 -44.88 1.64 19.94
C VAL A 153 -45.26 0.26 20.49
N LEU A 154 -45.74 -0.63 19.64
CA LEU A 154 -46.28 -1.93 20.04
C LEU A 154 -45.27 -3.06 20.05
N GLY A 155 -44.13 -2.85 19.43
CA GLY A 155 -43.15 -3.88 19.15
C GLY A 155 -43.56 -4.70 17.93
N GLY A 156 -42.63 -5.48 17.42
CA GLY A 156 -42.82 -6.29 16.24
C GLY A 156 -41.52 -6.83 15.71
N GLU A 157 -41.56 -7.29 14.48
CA GLU A 157 -40.38 -7.78 13.76
C GLU A 157 -40.14 -6.94 12.50
N VAL A 158 -38.88 -6.58 12.28
CA VAL A 158 -38.42 -5.88 11.08
C VAL A 158 -37.36 -6.71 10.39
N THR A 159 -37.44 -6.82 9.07
CA THR A 159 -36.41 -7.48 8.29
C THR A 159 -35.34 -6.46 7.91
N VAL A 160 -34.11 -6.74 8.27
CA VAL A 160 -32.93 -5.89 7.99
C VAL A 160 -32.02 -6.61 7.00
N ASN A 161 -31.60 -5.87 5.98
CA ASN A 161 -30.59 -6.37 5.05
C ASN A 161 -29.20 -6.23 5.68
N THR A 162 -28.43 -7.31 5.69
CA THR A 162 -27.04 -7.35 6.10
C THR A 162 -26.18 -7.74 4.93
N LEU A 163 -24.83 -7.70 5.08
CA LEU A 163 -23.91 -8.16 4.03
C LEU A 163 -24.09 -9.65 3.71
N ASP A 164 -24.48 -10.45 4.69
CA ASP A 164 -24.63 -11.90 4.56
C ASP A 164 -26.06 -12.35 4.21
N GLY A 165 -26.99 -11.41 4.13
CA GLY A 165 -28.38 -11.69 3.82
C GLY A 165 -29.38 -10.89 4.64
N GLN A 166 -30.58 -11.42 4.79
CA GLN A 166 -31.66 -10.78 5.56
C GLN A 166 -31.75 -11.38 6.95
N VAL A 167 -31.86 -10.52 7.95
CA VAL A 167 -32.05 -10.89 9.35
C VAL A 167 -33.32 -10.27 9.89
N LYS A 168 -34.10 -11.03 10.62
CA LYS A 168 -35.28 -10.53 11.35
C LYS A 168 -34.83 -9.96 12.70
N LEU A 169 -35.10 -8.68 12.90
CA LEU A 169 -34.85 -7.99 14.14
C LEU A 169 -36.13 -7.81 14.94
N LYS A 170 -36.12 -8.23 16.17
CA LYS A 170 -37.25 -8.02 17.08
C LYS A 170 -37.16 -6.63 17.71
N VAL A 171 -38.14 -5.80 17.43
CA VAL A 171 -38.26 -4.45 17.98
C VAL A 171 -39.04 -4.50 19.30
N ARG A 172 -38.47 -3.93 20.35
CA ARG A 172 -39.12 -3.86 21.65
C ARG A 172 -40.21 -2.74 21.64
N PRO A 173 -41.35 -2.96 22.36
CA PRO A 173 -42.32 -1.90 22.53
C PRO A 173 -41.72 -0.63 23.13
N GLY A 174 -42.10 0.53 22.59
CA GLY A 174 -41.59 1.80 23.06
C GLY A 174 -40.17 2.15 22.57
N THR A 175 -39.66 1.52 21.51
CA THR A 175 -38.41 1.87 20.87
C THR A 175 -38.48 3.30 20.37
N GLN A 176 -37.49 4.12 20.79
CA GLN A 176 -37.40 5.51 20.41
C GLN A 176 -36.65 5.70 19.10
N ASN A 177 -36.78 6.88 18.49
CA ASN A 177 -36.01 7.27 17.34
C ASN A 177 -34.51 7.21 17.64
N ASP A 178 -33.70 6.86 16.65
CA ASP A 178 -32.24 6.73 16.75
C ASP A 178 -31.72 5.67 17.76
N ALA A 179 -32.59 4.76 18.20
CA ALA A 179 -32.18 3.63 19.02
C ALA A 179 -31.22 2.72 18.24
N LYS A 180 -30.07 2.39 18.83
CA LYS A 180 -29.08 1.53 18.21
C LYS A 180 -29.24 0.09 18.70
N VAL A 181 -29.27 -0.85 17.77
CA VAL A 181 -29.34 -2.28 18.04
C VAL A 181 -28.18 -2.97 17.36
N ARG A 182 -27.51 -3.87 18.09
CA ARG A 182 -26.43 -4.70 17.53
C ARG A 182 -26.99 -6.07 17.17
N LEU A 183 -26.61 -6.53 15.97
CA LEU A 183 -26.92 -7.90 15.45
C LEU A 183 -25.70 -8.81 15.62
#